data_c2c9ed8db5490e2c69e36788f3cce8ec
#
_entry.id   c2c9ed8db5490e2c69e36788f3cce8ec
#
_cell.length_a   1.000
_cell.length_b   1.000
_cell.length_c   1.000
_cell.angle_alpha   90.00
_cell.angle_beta   90.00
_cell.angle_gamma   90.00
#
_symmetry.space_group_name_H-M   'P 1'
#
loop_
_entity.id
_entity.type
_entity.pdbx_description
1 polymer ?
#
loop_
_entity_poly.entity_id
_entity_poly.type
_entity_poly.pdbx_seq_one_letter_code
_entity_poly.pdbx_strand_id
1 'polypeptide(L)'
;MNSDIDNSILVLGGGLIGLSIAYEFARNNYKVHIISRNRSEAAGFVAAGMLAPHAEGLEDDLLNFGKASQRLIPEWIRSIENDSGIKNINSNKLIFF
;
A
#
# COMPACT_ATOMS: atom_id res chain seq x y z
N MET A 1 18.45 -0.26 -27.37
CA MET A 1 17.89 -0.91 -26.17
C MET A 1 16.41 -0.59 -26.06
N ASN A 2 15.63 -1.56 -25.68
CA ASN A 2 14.20 -1.38 -25.51
C ASN A 2 13.91 -0.72 -24.16
N SER A 3 13.32 0.49 -24.16
CA SER A 3 13.00 1.24 -22.97
C SER A 3 11.98 0.52 -22.07
N ASP A 4 11.16 -0.38 -22.65
CA ASP A 4 10.18 -1.15 -21.88
C ASP A 4 10.84 -2.11 -20.87
N ILE A 5 12.05 -2.56 -21.15
CA ILE A 5 12.80 -3.44 -20.23
C ILE A 5 13.22 -2.64 -18.99
N ASP A 6 13.67 -1.40 -19.19
CA ASP A 6 14.18 -0.56 -18.11
C ASP A 6 13.06 -0.08 -17.16
N ASN A 7 11.81 -0.08 -17.65
CA ASN A 7 10.64 0.36 -16.87
C ASN A 7 9.77 -0.81 -16.39
N SER A 8 10.32 -2.01 -16.35
CA SER A 8 9.59 -3.18 -15.89
C SER A 8 9.95 -3.54 -14.46
N ILE A 9 8.92 -3.80 -13.66
CA ILE A 9 9.06 -4.18 -12.26
C ILE A 9 8.32 -5.50 -12.04
N LEU A 10 8.96 -6.43 -11.36
CA LEU A 10 8.37 -7.69 -10.95
C LEU A 10 8.14 -7.65 -9.44
N VAL A 11 6.89 -7.82 -9.01
CA VAL A 11 6.51 -7.87 -7.61
C VAL A 11 6.16 -9.31 -7.25
N LEU A 12 6.87 -9.85 -6.28
CA LEU A 12 6.61 -11.19 -5.78
C LEU A 12 5.75 -11.10 -4.52
N GLY A 13 4.49 -11.50 -4.66
CA GLY A 13 3.50 -11.45 -3.60
C GLY A 13 2.38 -10.48 -3.88
N GLY A 14 1.13 -10.96 -3.74
CA GLY A 14 -0.09 -10.20 -3.99
C GLY A 14 -0.82 -9.78 -2.72
N GLY A 15 -0.11 -9.64 -1.59
CA GLY A 15 -0.67 -9.10 -0.36
C GLY A 15 -0.74 -7.58 -0.39
N LEU A 16 -1.09 -6.98 0.74
CA LEU A 16 -1.28 -5.53 0.83
C LEU A 16 -0.01 -4.76 0.48
N ILE A 17 1.13 -5.16 1.01
CA ILE A 17 2.40 -4.47 0.75
C ILE A 17 2.78 -4.59 -0.73
N GLY A 18 2.72 -5.81 -1.29
CA GLY A 18 3.06 -6.03 -2.69
C GLY A 18 2.16 -5.25 -3.63
N LEU A 19 0.86 -5.25 -3.38
CA LEU A 19 -0.11 -4.49 -4.19
C LEU A 19 0.10 -2.99 -4.05
N SER A 20 0.45 -2.50 -2.86
CA SER A 20 0.72 -1.08 -2.64
C SER A 20 1.95 -0.61 -3.41
N ILE A 21 3.01 -1.40 -3.40
CA ILE A 21 4.23 -1.11 -4.15
C ILE A 21 3.95 -1.14 -5.65
N ALA A 22 3.22 -2.17 -6.11
CA ALA A 22 2.84 -2.30 -7.51
C ALA A 22 2.03 -1.08 -7.99
N TYR A 23 1.09 -0.63 -7.17
CA TYR A 23 0.28 0.55 -7.48
C TYR A 23 1.15 1.80 -7.65
N GLU A 24 2.09 2.03 -6.74
CA GLU A 24 2.97 3.19 -6.82
C GLU A 24 3.85 3.17 -8.07
N PHE A 25 4.40 2.02 -8.43
CA PHE A 25 5.17 1.91 -9.67
C PHE A 25 4.29 2.09 -10.90
N ALA A 26 3.10 1.50 -10.90
CA ALA A 26 2.19 1.60 -12.05
C ALA A 26 1.75 3.05 -12.30
N ARG A 27 1.45 3.82 -11.25
CA ARG A 27 1.05 5.22 -11.41
C ARG A 27 2.21 6.13 -11.84
N ASN A 28 3.44 5.63 -11.77
CA ASN A 28 4.63 6.33 -12.25
C ASN A 28 5.12 5.77 -13.60
N ASN A 29 4.21 5.15 -14.35
CA ASN A 29 4.42 4.67 -15.72
C ASN A 29 5.38 3.49 -15.85
N TYR A 30 5.57 2.73 -14.78
CA TYR A 30 6.29 1.46 -14.85
C TYR A 30 5.33 0.35 -15.28
N LYS A 31 5.87 -0.59 -16.06
CA LYS A 31 5.15 -1.81 -16.38
C LYS A 31 5.34 -2.78 -15.21
N VAL A 32 4.25 -3.21 -14.57
CA VAL A 32 4.31 -4.00 -13.35
C VAL A 32 3.73 -5.38 -13.58
N HIS A 33 4.46 -6.40 -13.15
CA HIS A 33 4.00 -7.78 -13.13
C HIS A 33 3.95 -8.25 -11.69
N ILE A 34 2.84 -8.86 -11.29
CA ILE A 34 2.66 -9.38 -9.94
C ILE A 34 2.53 -10.90 -10.03
N ILE A 35 3.34 -11.60 -9.27
CA ILE A 35 3.26 -13.06 -9.14
C ILE A 35 2.83 -13.38 -7.72
N SER A 36 1.69 -14.06 -7.60
CA SER A 36 1.15 -14.45 -6.31
C SER A 36 0.66 -15.88 -6.37
N ARG A 37 1.01 -16.68 -5.36
CA ARG A 37 0.61 -18.08 -5.30
C ARG A 37 -0.89 -18.23 -5.02
N ASN A 38 -1.33 -17.63 -3.93
CA ASN A 38 -2.74 -17.68 -3.53
C ASN A 38 -3.07 -16.41 -2.74
N ARG A 39 -3.91 -15.59 -3.33
CA ARG A 39 -4.25 -14.29 -2.75
C ARG A 39 -5.00 -14.41 -1.42
N SER A 40 -5.77 -15.47 -1.23
CA SER A 40 -6.51 -15.68 0.02
C SER A 40 -5.61 -15.95 1.23
N GLU A 41 -4.33 -16.30 1.00
CA GLU A 41 -3.35 -16.48 2.07
C GLU A 41 -2.73 -15.16 2.54
N ALA A 42 -3.03 -14.04 1.91
CA ALA A 42 -2.45 -12.76 2.27
C ALA A 42 -2.86 -12.35 3.68
N ALA A 43 -1.89 -11.93 4.48
CA ALA A 43 -2.12 -11.55 5.88
C ALA A 43 -3.13 -10.40 6.03
N GLY A 44 -3.24 -9.53 5.03
CA GLY A 44 -4.18 -8.42 5.04
C GLY A 44 -5.64 -8.83 5.18
N PHE A 45 -6.00 -10.06 4.78
CA PHE A 45 -7.38 -10.54 4.91
C PHE A 45 -7.77 -10.83 6.35
N VAL A 46 -6.78 -11.02 7.24
CA VAL A 46 -7.04 -11.32 8.65
C VAL A 46 -6.56 -10.22 9.59
N ALA A 47 -5.92 -9.19 9.05
CA ALA A 47 -5.40 -8.08 9.84
C ALA A 47 -6.52 -7.14 10.28
N ALA A 48 -6.38 -6.57 11.48
CA ALA A 48 -7.35 -5.62 12.02
C ALA A 48 -7.31 -4.25 11.32
N GLY A 49 -6.20 -3.91 10.67
CA GLY A 49 -6.06 -2.65 9.96
C GLY A 49 -5.82 -1.45 10.86
N MET A 50 -5.10 -1.64 11.96
CA MET A 50 -4.83 -0.57 12.91
C MET A 50 -3.76 0.40 12.38
N LEU A 51 -4.07 1.70 12.40
CA LEU A 51 -3.13 2.77 12.03
C LEU A 51 -2.74 3.55 13.29
N ALA A 52 -1.93 2.92 14.13
CA ALA A 52 -1.65 3.41 15.47
C ALA A 52 -0.19 3.21 15.87
N PRO A 53 0.76 4.00 15.32
CA PRO A 53 2.18 3.81 15.61
C PRO A 53 2.52 3.83 17.11
N HIS A 54 1.88 4.70 17.89
CA HIS A 54 2.09 4.76 19.33
C HIS A 54 1.54 3.53 20.05
N ALA A 55 0.35 3.08 19.66
CA ALA A 55 -0.31 1.93 20.29
C ALA A 55 0.43 0.62 20.01
N GLU A 56 1.16 0.56 18.90
CA GLU A 56 1.96 -0.61 18.53
C GLU A 56 3.33 -0.64 19.25
N GLY A 57 3.62 0.36 20.08
CA GLY A 57 4.86 0.40 20.84
C GLY A 57 6.10 0.79 20.04
N LEU A 58 5.91 1.43 18.90
CA LEU A 58 7.03 1.92 18.09
C LEU A 58 7.74 3.05 18.81
N GLU A 59 9.07 3.11 18.66
CA GLU A 59 9.91 4.11 19.30
C GLU A 59 10.90 4.71 18.29
N ASP A 60 11.42 5.90 18.62
CA ASP A 60 12.49 6.58 17.88
C ASP A 60 12.25 6.68 16.38
N ASP A 61 13.20 6.27 15.57
CA ASP A 61 13.13 6.38 14.11
C ASP A 61 11.97 5.59 13.52
N LEU A 62 11.64 4.44 14.09
CA LEU A 62 10.55 3.62 13.63
C LEU A 62 9.19 4.30 13.89
N LEU A 63 9.05 4.96 15.04
CA LEU A 63 7.86 5.75 15.34
C LEU A 63 7.74 6.93 14.37
N ASN A 64 8.84 7.64 14.11
CA ASN A 64 8.85 8.76 13.16
C ASN A 64 8.48 8.31 11.76
N PHE A 65 8.98 7.17 11.33
CA PHE A 65 8.62 6.56 10.04
C PHE A 65 7.12 6.21 10.00
N GLY A 66 6.60 5.59 11.05
CA GLY A 66 5.19 5.23 11.14
C GLY A 66 4.26 6.46 11.09
N LYS A 67 4.64 7.53 11.79
CA LYS A 67 3.88 8.78 11.76
C LYS A 67 3.89 9.42 10.38
N ALA A 68 5.05 9.43 9.71
CA ALA A 68 5.16 9.97 8.36
C ALA A 68 4.29 9.17 7.39
N SER A 69 4.31 7.84 7.50
CA SER A 69 3.46 6.95 6.71
C SER A 69 1.97 7.25 6.96
N GLN A 70 1.57 7.36 8.22
CA GLN A 70 0.19 7.64 8.60
C GLN A 70 -0.32 8.95 7.98
N ARG A 71 0.52 9.98 7.93
CA ARG A 71 0.15 11.27 7.33
C ARG A 71 -0.13 11.19 5.84
N LEU A 72 0.49 10.23 5.13
CA LEU A 72 0.30 10.06 3.69
C LEU A 72 -0.97 9.27 3.34
N ILE A 73 -1.53 8.53 4.28
CA ILE A 73 -2.65 7.62 4.03
C ILE A 73 -3.88 8.32 3.43
N PRO A 74 -4.37 9.46 3.96
CA PRO A 74 -5.59 10.06 3.41
C PRO A 74 -5.50 10.43 1.94
N GLU A 75 -4.40 11.03 1.50
CA GLU A 75 -4.20 11.37 0.10
C GLU A 75 -4.00 10.14 -0.76
N TRP A 76 -3.28 9.17 -0.24
CA TRP A 76 -3.03 7.92 -0.93
C TRP A 76 -4.32 7.15 -1.18
N ILE A 77 -5.21 7.09 -0.19
CA ILE A 77 -6.53 6.49 -0.33
C ILE A 77 -7.34 7.20 -1.41
N ARG A 78 -7.32 8.53 -1.42
CA ARG A 78 -8.01 9.30 -2.46
C ARG A 78 -7.50 8.98 -3.86
N SER A 79 -6.18 8.80 -4.00
CA SER A 79 -5.60 8.40 -5.28
C SER A 79 -6.12 7.04 -5.73
N ILE A 80 -6.18 6.08 -4.81
CA ILE A 80 -6.70 4.74 -5.11
C ILE A 80 -8.17 4.80 -5.51
N GLU A 81 -8.97 5.58 -4.78
CA GLU A 81 -10.39 5.75 -5.11
C GLU A 81 -10.58 6.35 -6.50
N ASN A 82 -9.79 7.37 -6.85
CA ASN A 82 -9.87 8.00 -8.16
C ASN A 82 -9.44 7.04 -9.27
N ASP A 83 -8.35 6.30 -9.08
CA ASP A 83 -7.81 5.43 -10.12
C ASP A 83 -8.63 4.15 -10.29
N SER A 84 -9.21 3.63 -9.21
CA SER A 84 -10.00 2.39 -9.25
C SER A 84 -11.48 2.60 -9.53
N GLY A 85 -12.00 3.80 -9.30
CA GLY A 85 -13.43 4.08 -9.37
C GLY A 85 -14.25 3.56 -8.20
N ILE A 86 -13.60 2.97 -7.19
CA ILE A 86 -14.26 2.46 -5.99
C ILE A 86 -14.28 3.55 -4.93
N LYS A 87 -15.49 3.93 -4.48
CA LYS A 87 -15.66 5.05 -3.52
C LYS A 87 -16.14 4.60 -2.15
N ASN A 88 -15.80 3.37 -1.75
CA ASN A 88 -16.27 2.80 -0.48
C ASN A 88 -15.22 2.80 0.61
N ILE A 89 -14.07 3.43 0.39
CA ILE A 89 -13.05 3.55 1.42
C ILE A 89 -13.47 4.68 2.34
N ASN A 90 -14.09 4.34 3.45
CA ASN A 90 -14.61 5.35 4.37
C ASN A 90 -13.54 5.77 5.36
N SER A 91 -12.97 6.94 5.14
CA SER A 91 -11.91 7.48 6.00
C SER A 91 -12.37 7.72 7.44
N ASN A 92 -13.69 7.86 7.65
CA ASN A 92 -14.22 8.02 9.00
C ASN A 92 -14.11 6.76 9.86
N LYS A 93 -13.81 5.62 9.23
CA LYS A 93 -13.59 4.35 9.93
C LYS A 93 -12.11 4.07 10.20
N LEU A 94 -11.22 4.90 9.69
CA LEU A 94 -9.80 4.78 9.98
C LEU A 94 -9.54 5.33 11.39
N ILE A 95 -8.83 4.55 12.18
CA ILE A 95 -8.50 4.94 13.55
C ILE A 95 -7.05 5.43 13.57
N PHE A 96 -6.87 6.70 13.93
CA PHE A 96 -5.56 7.33 14.04
C PHE A 96 -5.26 7.59 15.52
N PHE A 97 -4.13 7.07 15.99
CA PHE A 97 -3.67 7.29 17.35
C PHE A 97 -2.28 7.90 17.36
#